data_9223bd99cdb3bc6d9f1453b7dfc83a08
#
_entry.id   9223bd99cdb3bc6d9f1453b7dfc83a08
#
_cell.length_a   1.000
_cell.length_b   1.000
_cell.length_c   1.000
_cell.angle_alpha   90.00
_cell.angle_beta   90.00
_cell.angle_gamma   90.00
#
_symmetry.space_group_name_H-M   'P 1'
#
loop_
_entity.id
_entity.type
_entity.pdbx_description
1 polymer ?
#
loop_
_entity_poly.entity_id
_entity_poly.type
_entity_poly.pdbx_seq_one_letter_code
_entity_poly.pdbx_strand_id
1 'polypeptide(L)'
;TLKKMYEMYPDDYDITLAMSAQHMKKAEKLMELGLYAEALPHVLFVSQKHVDDNEVNGAAWEKALSCYINMKRYNEALATLDTITLHFPDYENGTLKRAFILDKMDKTEEALQLYLSAIEQSDEDMRIFYVIGYEELAVPYIKKCMEAGATKKAYEESVKLISLNPSSDLGLRYAINSSGLLGKYDEFEKYTAQGINYYPEEPFYQAKRATVLERDKR
;
A
#
# COMPACT_ATOMS: atom_id res chain seq x y z
N THR A 1 18.51 -37.72 -16.58
CA THR A 1 18.37 -36.36 -16.03
C THR A 1 16.97 -36.20 -15.46
N LEU A 2 16.80 -35.30 -14.45
CA LEU A 2 15.52 -35.02 -13.82
C LEU A 2 14.43 -34.67 -14.85
N LYS A 3 14.77 -33.87 -15.87
CA LYS A 3 13.85 -33.53 -16.97
C LYS A 3 13.29 -34.77 -17.68
N LYS A 4 14.14 -35.78 -17.98
CA LYS A 4 13.68 -37.02 -18.59
C LYS A 4 12.78 -37.83 -17.65
N MET A 5 13.09 -37.85 -16.36
CA MET A 5 12.24 -38.54 -15.35
C MET A 5 10.87 -37.83 -15.27
N TYR A 6 10.83 -36.51 -15.26
CA TYR A 6 9.58 -35.76 -15.26
C TYR A 6 8.75 -36.00 -16.54
N GLU A 7 9.40 -36.06 -17.72
CA GLU A 7 8.72 -36.40 -18.98
C GLU A 7 8.10 -37.80 -18.97
N MET A 8 8.72 -38.76 -18.25
CA MET A 8 8.22 -40.14 -18.12
C MET A 8 7.18 -40.30 -17.01
N TYR A 9 7.29 -39.53 -15.94
CA TYR A 9 6.46 -39.64 -14.73
C TYR A 9 6.02 -38.24 -14.26
N PRO A 10 5.15 -37.53 -15.02
CA PRO A 10 4.77 -36.12 -14.74
C PRO A 10 3.86 -35.98 -13.51
N ASP A 11 3.26 -37.09 -13.05
CA ASP A 11 2.35 -37.09 -11.90
C ASP A 11 3.02 -37.67 -10.64
N ASP A 12 4.30 -38.07 -10.72
CA ASP A 12 5.07 -38.48 -9.54
C ASP A 12 5.40 -37.26 -8.69
N TYR A 13 4.96 -37.27 -7.42
CA TYR A 13 5.08 -36.13 -6.51
C TYR A 13 6.54 -35.74 -6.27
N ASP A 14 7.43 -36.72 -5.98
CA ASP A 14 8.83 -36.43 -5.66
C ASP A 14 9.58 -35.85 -6.87
N ILE A 15 9.31 -36.37 -8.06
CA ILE A 15 9.88 -35.89 -9.31
C ILE A 15 9.36 -34.46 -9.61
N THR A 16 8.07 -34.26 -9.43
CA THR A 16 7.44 -32.94 -9.64
C THR A 16 7.94 -31.90 -8.64
N LEU A 17 8.11 -32.29 -7.38
CA LEU A 17 8.68 -31.41 -6.34
C LEU A 17 10.14 -31.05 -6.66
N ALA A 18 10.94 -32.00 -7.09
CA ALA A 18 12.33 -31.75 -7.48
C ALA A 18 12.43 -30.83 -8.72
N MET A 19 11.53 -30.98 -9.70
CA MET A 19 11.42 -30.08 -10.86
C MET A 19 11.02 -28.68 -10.42
N SER A 20 10.04 -28.56 -9.53
CA SER A 20 9.56 -27.29 -9.00
C SER A 20 10.66 -26.54 -8.24
N ALA A 21 11.46 -27.25 -7.44
CA ALA A 21 12.62 -26.67 -6.78
C ALA A 21 13.66 -26.11 -7.78
N GLN A 22 13.90 -26.79 -8.91
CA GLN A 22 14.77 -26.24 -9.97
C GLN A 22 14.17 -25.00 -10.64
N HIS A 23 12.87 -25.01 -10.91
CA HIS A 23 12.16 -23.86 -11.48
C HIS A 23 12.20 -22.66 -10.52
N MET A 24 11.91 -22.87 -9.24
CA MET A 24 11.97 -21.81 -8.23
C MET A 24 13.36 -21.20 -8.12
N LYS A 25 14.40 -22.02 -8.00
CA LYS A 25 15.79 -21.56 -7.97
C LYS A 25 16.19 -20.76 -9.21
N LYS A 26 15.71 -21.17 -10.39
CA LYS A 26 15.94 -20.43 -11.63
C LYS A 26 15.19 -19.11 -11.65
N ALA A 27 13.93 -19.10 -11.22
CA ALA A 27 13.11 -17.92 -11.12
C ALA A 27 13.76 -16.88 -10.19
N GLU A 28 14.20 -17.30 -9.01
CA GLU A 28 14.87 -16.42 -8.04
C GLU A 28 16.10 -15.72 -8.63
N LYS A 29 16.97 -16.48 -9.30
CA LYS A 29 18.14 -15.89 -9.98
C LYS A 29 17.75 -14.89 -11.07
N LEU A 30 16.70 -15.17 -11.84
CA LEU A 30 16.20 -14.26 -12.86
C LEU A 30 15.59 -13.01 -12.25
N MET A 31 14.86 -13.14 -11.14
CA MET A 31 14.29 -12.02 -10.40
C MET A 31 15.38 -11.12 -9.77
N GLU A 32 16.42 -11.70 -9.21
CA GLU A 32 17.61 -10.97 -8.72
C GLU A 32 18.28 -10.13 -9.80
N LEU A 33 18.26 -10.60 -11.06
CA LEU A 33 18.75 -9.89 -12.22
C LEU A 33 17.74 -8.90 -12.84
N GLY A 34 16.54 -8.79 -12.27
CA GLY A 34 15.44 -7.97 -12.80
C GLY A 34 14.76 -8.55 -14.05
N LEU A 35 15.04 -9.80 -14.39
CA LEU A 35 14.50 -10.49 -15.58
C LEU A 35 13.13 -11.14 -15.27
N TYR A 36 12.17 -10.33 -14.84
CA TYR A 36 10.86 -10.80 -14.35
C TYR A 36 10.03 -11.51 -15.42
N ALA A 37 10.12 -11.09 -16.67
CA ALA A 37 9.42 -11.73 -17.78
C ALA A 37 9.90 -13.16 -18.04
N GLU A 38 11.21 -13.40 -17.84
CA GLU A 38 11.82 -14.73 -17.98
C GLU A 38 11.59 -15.59 -16.73
N ALA A 39 11.49 -14.96 -15.54
CA ALA A 39 11.22 -15.65 -14.29
C ALA A 39 9.78 -16.18 -14.22
N LEU A 40 8.82 -15.41 -14.71
CA LEU A 40 7.37 -15.69 -14.57
C LEU A 40 6.95 -17.10 -15.04
N PRO A 41 7.37 -17.64 -16.21
CA PRO A 41 6.99 -18.99 -16.62
C PRO A 41 7.45 -20.07 -15.65
N HIS A 42 8.59 -19.86 -14.98
CA HIS A 42 9.12 -20.79 -13.99
C HIS A 42 8.30 -20.80 -12.71
N VAL A 43 7.89 -19.60 -12.27
CA VAL A 43 7.03 -19.46 -11.09
C VAL A 43 5.64 -20.03 -11.34
N LEU A 44 5.03 -19.74 -12.50
CA LEU A 44 3.72 -20.25 -12.88
C LEU A 44 3.71 -21.79 -13.04
N PHE A 45 4.82 -22.39 -13.50
CA PHE A 45 4.95 -23.85 -13.51
C PHE A 45 4.73 -24.43 -12.11
N VAL A 46 5.34 -23.84 -11.09
CA VAL A 46 5.23 -24.32 -9.71
C VAL A 46 3.82 -24.12 -9.16
N SER A 47 3.23 -22.95 -9.32
CA SER A 47 1.89 -22.64 -8.82
C SER A 47 0.79 -23.52 -9.44
N GLN A 48 0.97 -23.96 -10.68
CA GLN A 48 0.02 -24.85 -11.36
C GLN A 48 0.17 -26.33 -10.99
N LYS A 49 1.35 -26.75 -10.51
CA LYS A 49 1.65 -28.15 -10.19
C LYS A 49 1.40 -28.54 -8.73
N HIS A 50 1.44 -27.57 -7.84
CA HIS A 50 1.29 -27.79 -6.40
C HIS A 50 0.05 -27.11 -5.83
N VAL A 51 -1.11 -27.30 -6.49
CA VAL A 51 -2.37 -26.64 -6.10
C VAL A 51 -2.79 -27.01 -4.67
N ASP A 52 -2.51 -28.25 -4.25
CA ASP A 52 -2.88 -28.77 -2.93
C ASP A 52 -1.78 -28.60 -1.86
N ASP A 53 -0.60 -28.06 -2.23
CA ASP A 53 0.51 -27.77 -1.33
C ASP A 53 0.56 -26.27 -1.04
N ASN A 54 -0.05 -25.88 0.06
CA ASN A 54 -0.20 -24.48 0.44
C ASN A 54 1.13 -23.73 0.61
N GLU A 55 2.17 -24.40 1.11
CA GLU A 55 3.48 -23.75 1.32
C GLU A 55 4.19 -23.48 -0.01
N VAL A 56 4.31 -24.51 -0.85
CA VAL A 56 4.98 -24.40 -2.16
C VAL A 56 4.18 -23.51 -3.11
N ASN A 57 2.86 -23.67 -3.12
CA ASN A 57 1.96 -22.91 -3.98
C ASN A 57 1.89 -21.42 -3.55
N GLY A 58 1.78 -21.15 -2.25
CA GLY A 58 1.76 -19.78 -1.71
C GLY A 58 3.03 -19.01 -2.08
N ALA A 59 4.21 -19.59 -1.87
CA ALA A 59 5.48 -18.99 -2.24
C ALA A 59 5.59 -18.73 -3.76
N ALA A 60 5.06 -19.62 -4.59
CA ALA A 60 5.04 -19.44 -6.03
C ALA A 60 4.11 -18.29 -6.45
N TRP A 61 2.89 -18.23 -5.90
CA TRP A 61 1.96 -17.13 -6.20
C TRP A 61 2.50 -15.77 -5.76
N GLU A 62 3.16 -15.68 -4.61
CA GLU A 62 3.81 -14.42 -4.17
C GLU A 62 4.90 -13.96 -5.15
N LYS A 63 5.72 -14.90 -5.65
CA LYS A 63 6.74 -14.56 -6.65
C LYS A 63 6.10 -14.17 -8.00
N ALA A 64 4.99 -14.80 -8.41
CA ALA A 64 4.24 -14.42 -9.60
C ALA A 64 3.67 -12.99 -9.46
N LEU A 65 3.06 -12.69 -8.31
CA LEU A 65 2.59 -11.35 -7.97
C LEU A 65 3.71 -10.31 -8.08
N SER A 66 4.88 -10.62 -7.50
CA SER A 66 6.07 -9.78 -7.56
C SER A 66 6.54 -9.55 -8.99
N CYS A 67 6.55 -10.60 -9.84
CA CYS A 67 6.89 -10.47 -11.26
C CYS A 67 5.91 -9.53 -11.97
N TYR A 68 4.61 -9.72 -11.81
CA TYR A 68 3.60 -8.87 -12.45
C TYR A 68 3.71 -7.41 -12.02
N ILE A 69 3.91 -7.13 -10.72
CA ILE A 69 4.11 -5.76 -10.20
C ILE A 69 5.33 -5.11 -10.86
N ASN A 70 6.48 -5.80 -10.88
CA ASN A 70 7.71 -5.25 -11.44
C ASN A 70 7.65 -5.05 -12.96
N MET A 71 6.85 -5.87 -13.67
CA MET A 71 6.55 -5.68 -15.09
C MET A 71 5.46 -4.62 -15.33
N LYS A 72 4.91 -4.00 -14.29
CA LYS A 72 3.77 -3.05 -14.35
C LYS A 72 2.50 -3.66 -14.95
N ARG A 73 2.35 -4.97 -14.87
CA ARG A 73 1.18 -5.72 -15.29
C ARG A 73 0.16 -5.78 -14.14
N TYR A 74 -0.38 -4.63 -13.80
CA TYR A 74 -1.16 -4.45 -12.56
C TYR A 74 -2.49 -5.21 -12.54
N ASN A 75 -3.15 -5.39 -13.68
CA ASN A 75 -4.38 -6.18 -13.76
C ASN A 75 -4.11 -7.65 -13.44
N GLU A 76 -3.03 -8.21 -13.98
CA GLU A 76 -2.62 -9.58 -13.67
C GLU A 76 -2.10 -9.70 -12.24
N ALA A 77 -1.46 -8.66 -11.72
CA ALA A 77 -1.08 -8.62 -10.31
C ALA A 77 -2.32 -8.67 -9.38
N LEU A 78 -3.38 -7.90 -9.69
CA LEU A 78 -4.63 -7.95 -8.93
C LEU A 78 -5.30 -9.32 -9.02
N ALA A 79 -5.39 -9.92 -10.22
CA ALA A 79 -5.95 -11.27 -10.40
C ALA A 79 -5.15 -12.34 -9.64
N THR A 80 -3.82 -12.19 -9.61
CA THR A 80 -2.94 -13.08 -8.81
C THR A 80 -3.20 -12.90 -7.32
N LEU A 81 -3.37 -11.66 -6.86
CA LEU A 81 -3.68 -11.37 -5.47
C LEU A 81 -5.06 -11.91 -5.07
N ASP A 82 -6.06 -11.85 -5.96
CA ASP A 82 -7.37 -12.48 -5.75
C ASP A 82 -7.24 -14.00 -5.58
N THR A 83 -6.38 -14.63 -6.39
CA THR A 83 -6.08 -16.07 -6.25
C THR A 83 -5.42 -16.38 -4.90
N ILE A 84 -4.44 -15.57 -4.49
CA ILE A 84 -3.78 -15.73 -3.18
C ILE A 84 -4.81 -15.62 -2.05
N THR A 85 -5.61 -14.58 -2.01
CA THR A 85 -6.58 -14.36 -0.93
C THR A 85 -7.70 -15.39 -0.91
N LEU A 86 -8.05 -15.99 -2.05
CA LEU A 86 -9.02 -17.08 -2.13
C LEU A 86 -8.48 -18.38 -1.50
N HIS A 87 -7.21 -18.71 -1.75
CA HIS A 87 -6.59 -19.96 -1.25
C HIS A 87 -5.99 -19.78 0.16
N PHE A 88 -5.61 -18.57 0.50
CA PHE A 88 -5.00 -18.18 1.78
C PHE A 88 -5.79 -17.02 2.39
N PRO A 89 -6.97 -17.30 3.02
CA PRO A 89 -7.82 -16.24 3.59
C PRO A 89 -7.11 -15.38 4.64
N ASP A 90 -6.15 -15.97 5.38
CA ASP A 90 -5.37 -15.30 6.42
C ASP A 90 -4.11 -14.58 5.87
N TYR A 91 -4.09 -14.28 4.56
CA TYR A 91 -2.98 -13.58 3.95
C TYR A 91 -2.93 -12.11 4.38
N GLU A 92 -2.19 -11.84 5.45
CA GLU A 92 -2.14 -10.55 6.17
C GLU A 92 -1.78 -9.35 5.29
N ASN A 93 -0.94 -9.55 4.27
CA ASN A 93 -0.48 -8.46 3.40
C ASN A 93 -1.41 -8.17 2.20
N GLY A 94 -2.54 -8.85 2.10
CA GLY A 94 -3.44 -8.73 0.95
C GLY A 94 -3.92 -7.30 0.71
N THR A 95 -4.42 -6.64 1.74
CA THR A 95 -4.91 -5.25 1.68
C THR A 95 -3.79 -4.27 1.32
N LEU A 96 -2.62 -4.39 1.94
CA LEU A 96 -1.47 -3.51 1.69
C LEU A 96 -0.99 -3.63 0.23
N LYS A 97 -0.85 -4.86 -0.28
CA LYS A 97 -0.45 -5.11 -1.67
C LYS A 97 -1.50 -4.62 -2.66
N ARG A 98 -2.79 -4.80 -2.38
CA ARG A 98 -3.87 -4.31 -3.21
C ARG A 98 -3.88 -2.79 -3.29
N ALA A 99 -3.75 -2.11 -2.15
CA ALA A 99 -3.66 -0.66 -2.09
C ALA A 99 -2.45 -0.13 -2.87
N PHE A 100 -1.29 -0.77 -2.71
CA PHE A 100 -0.08 -0.44 -3.48
C PHE A 100 -0.31 -0.59 -5.00
N ILE A 101 -0.92 -1.68 -5.44
CA ILE A 101 -1.18 -1.91 -6.88
C ILE A 101 -2.17 -0.86 -7.41
N LEU A 102 -3.24 -0.56 -6.66
CA LEU A 102 -4.22 0.45 -7.05
C LEU A 102 -3.56 1.84 -7.19
N ASP A 103 -2.68 2.22 -6.27
CA ASP A 103 -1.93 3.47 -6.38
C ASP A 103 -1.06 3.51 -7.65
N LYS A 104 -0.37 2.41 -7.99
CA LYS A 104 0.42 2.31 -9.23
C LYS A 104 -0.44 2.35 -10.51
N MET A 105 -1.74 2.14 -10.40
CA MET A 105 -2.73 2.30 -11.47
C MET A 105 -3.35 3.71 -11.51
N ASP A 106 -2.80 4.68 -10.77
CA ASP A 106 -3.38 6.02 -10.56
C ASP A 106 -4.77 6.02 -9.92
N LYS A 107 -5.13 4.95 -9.20
CA LYS A 107 -6.36 4.75 -8.45
C LYS A 107 -6.16 5.00 -6.94
N THR A 108 -5.43 6.07 -6.62
CA THR A 108 -5.05 6.40 -5.23
C THR A 108 -6.26 6.56 -4.31
N GLU A 109 -7.37 7.10 -4.81
CA GLU A 109 -8.60 7.24 -4.01
C GLU A 109 -9.23 5.89 -3.65
N GLU A 110 -9.25 4.94 -4.59
CA GLU A 110 -9.71 3.56 -4.31
C GLU A 110 -8.79 2.89 -3.27
N ALA A 111 -7.48 3.11 -3.37
CA ALA A 111 -6.51 2.59 -2.39
C ALA A 111 -6.71 3.18 -0.99
N LEU A 112 -6.96 4.49 -0.89
CA LEU A 112 -7.26 5.16 0.39
C LEU A 112 -8.56 4.64 1.00
N GLN A 113 -9.61 4.44 0.21
CA GLN A 113 -10.88 3.86 0.69
C GLN A 113 -10.69 2.43 1.18
N LEU A 114 -9.84 1.64 0.53
CA LEU A 114 -9.52 0.28 0.97
C LEU A 114 -8.86 0.27 2.35
N TYR A 115 -7.92 1.20 2.61
CA TYR A 115 -7.33 1.36 3.93
C TYR A 115 -8.37 1.75 4.99
N LEU A 116 -9.26 2.70 4.69
CA LEU A 116 -10.31 3.12 5.61
C LEU A 116 -11.22 1.94 6.00
N SER A 117 -11.63 1.15 5.02
CA SER A 117 -12.45 -0.05 5.28
C SER A 117 -11.69 -1.09 6.13
N ALA A 118 -10.39 -1.25 5.88
CA ALA A 118 -9.56 -2.17 6.67
C ALA A 118 -9.38 -1.67 8.11
N ILE A 119 -9.18 -0.37 8.31
CA ILE A 119 -9.07 0.27 9.64
C ILE A 119 -10.35 0.05 10.47
N GLU A 120 -11.53 0.13 9.83
CA GLU A 120 -12.82 -0.06 10.49
C GLU A 120 -13.08 -1.52 10.91
N GLN A 121 -12.50 -2.48 10.17
CA GLN A 121 -12.77 -3.92 10.36
C GLN A 121 -11.66 -4.63 11.16
N SER A 122 -10.51 -3.99 11.37
CA SER A 122 -9.36 -4.59 12.04
C SER A 122 -9.43 -4.44 13.56
N ASP A 123 -8.74 -5.35 14.26
CA ASP A 123 -8.39 -5.19 15.67
C ASP A 123 -7.39 -4.04 15.89
N GLU A 124 -7.07 -3.76 17.16
CA GLU A 124 -6.22 -2.62 17.53
C GLU A 124 -4.79 -2.75 16.99
N ASP A 125 -4.24 -3.96 16.97
CA ASP A 125 -2.86 -4.22 16.52
C ASP A 125 -2.74 -4.00 15.00
N MET A 126 -3.63 -4.59 14.22
CA MET A 126 -3.64 -4.43 12.76
C MET A 126 -4.04 -3.02 12.33
N ARG A 127 -4.91 -2.36 13.09
CA ARG A 127 -5.33 -0.99 12.83
C ARG A 127 -4.16 -0.02 12.70
N ILE A 128 -3.16 -0.15 13.58
CA ILE A 128 -1.96 0.70 13.55
C ILE A 128 -1.23 0.58 12.22
N PHE A 129 -1.05 -0.64 11.70
CA PHE A 129 -0.40 -0.87 10.39
C PHE A 129 -1.18 -0.25 9.24
N TYR A 130 -2.51 -0.36 9.25
CA TYR A 130 -3.35 0.25 8.21
C TYR A 130 -3.36 1.78 8.29
N VAL A 131 -3.33 2.37 9.49
CA VAL A 131 -3.21 3.82 9.67
C VAL A 131 -1.88 4.34 9.13
N ILE A 132 -0.77 3.64 9.39
CA ILE A 132 0.55 3.97 8.83
C ILE A 132 0.51 3.91 7.29
N GLY A 133 -0.01 2.81 6.73
CA GLY A 133 -0.13 2.67 5.27
C GLY A 133 -1.05 3.72 4.64
N TYR A 134 -2.14 4.09 5.31
CA TYR A 134 -3.01 5.19 4.89
C TYR A 134 -2.23 6.51 4.85
N GLU A 135 -1.48 6.85 5.90
CA GLU A 135 -0.70 8.09 5.99
C GLU A 135 0.37 8.16 4.90
N GLU A 136 1.13 7.07 4.69
CA GLU A 136 2.15 6.99 3.64
C GLU A 136 1.59 7.26 2.25
N LEU A 137 0.35 6.87 1.99
CA LEU A 137 -0.34 7.08 0.72
C LEU A 137 -1.04 8.44 0.67
N ALA A 138 -1.69 8.86 1.75
CA ALA A 138 -2.48 10.08 1.82
C ALA A 138 -1.60 11.34 1.71
N VAL A 139 -0.43 11.38 2.37
CA VAL A 139 0.44 12.56 2.39
C VAL A 139 0.89 12.98 0.98
N PRO A 140 1.48 12.10 0.14
CA PRO A 140 1.83 12.48 -1.24
C PRO A 140 0.60 12.82 -2.10
N TYR A 141 -0.53 12.15 -1.85
CA TYR A 141 -1.77 12.45 -2.55
C TYR A 141 -2.31 13.84 -2.21
N ILE A 142 -2.35 14.21 -0.92
CA ILE A 142 -2.74 15.54 -0.46
C ILE A 142 -1.83 16.61 -1.08
N LYS A 143 -0.52 16.37 -1.09
CA LYS A 143 0.46 17.24 -1.74
C LYS A 143 0.12 17.44 -3.22
N LYS A 144 -0.12 16.36 -3.97
CA LYS A 144 -0.52 16.41 -5.39
C LYS A 144 -1.82 17.23 -5.58
N CYS A 145 -2.80 17.07 -4.70
CA CYS A 145 -4.03 17.87 -4.71
C CYS A 145 -3.77 19.36 -4.49
N MET A 146 -2.90 19.72 -3.54
CA MET A 146 -2.52 21.11 -3.29
C MET A 146 -1.81 21.74 -4.49
N GLU A 147 -0.86 21.04 -5.09
CA GLU A 147 -0.11 21.46 -6.27
C GLU A 147 -1.04 21.64 -7.50
N ALA A 148 -2.06 20.83 -7.62
CA ALA A 148 -3.09 20.91 -8.67
C ALA A 148 -4.19 21.96 -8.39
N GLY A 149 -4.14 22.68 -7.26
CA GLY A 149 -5.16 23.66 -6.87
C GLY A 149 -6.48 23.02 -6.38
N ALA A 150 -6.52 21.69 -6.18
CA ALA A 150 -7.67 20.99 -5.63
C ALA A 150 -7.75 21.10 -4.10
N THR A 151 -7.74 22.36 -3.60
CA THR A 151 -7.59 22.70 -2.17
C THR A 151 -8.67 22.06 -1.30
N LYS A 152 -9.92 22.01 -1.78
CA LYS A 152 -11.01 21.39 -1.03
C LYS A 152 -10.76 19.90 -0.77
N LYS A 153 -10.29 19.18 -1.79
CA LYS A 153 -9.96 17.76 -1.70
C LYS A 153 -8.77 17.52 -0.79
N ALA A 154 -7.73 18.34 -0.90
CA ALA A 154 -6.59 18.30 0.00
C ALA A 154 -6.99 18.51 1.47
N TYR A 155 -7.90 19.45 1.73
CA TYR A 155 -8.46 19.68 3.07
C TYR A 155 -9.22 18.44 3.58
N GLU A 156 -10.14 17.91 2.79
CA GLU A 156 -10.96 16.74 3.18
C GLU A 156 -10.08 15.52 3.53
N GLU A 157 -9.06 15.24 2.71
CA GLU A 157 -8.14 14.12 2.98
C GLU A 157 -7.22 14.40 4.18
N SER A 158 -6.77 15.66 4.38
CA SER A 158 -5.99 16.02 5.57
C SER A 158 -6.79 15.84 6.86
N VAL A 159 -8.08 16.18 6.84
CA VAL A 159 -8.98 16.01 7.99
C VAL A 159 -9.18 14.52 8.31
N LYS A 160 -9.35 13.68 7.28
CA LYS A 160 -9.42 12.22 7.48
C LYS A 160 -8.12 11.70 8.11
N LEU A 161 -6.97 12.10 7.57
CA LEU A 161 -5.67 11.67 8.10
C LEU A 161 -5.51 12.04 9.57
N ILE A 162 -5.77 13.28 9.97
CA ILE A 162 -5.65 13.69 11.37
C ILE A 162 -6.76 13.12 12.28
N SER A 163 -7.86 12.63 11.74
CA SER A 163 -8.85 11.87 12.52
C SER A 163 -8.36 10.47 12.87
N LEU A 164 -7.51 9.88 12.03
CA LEU A 164 -6.89 8.56 12.23
C LEU A 164 -5.59 8.66 13.04
N ASN A 165 -4.76 9.63 12.72
CA ASN A 165 -3.52 9.96 13.41
C ASN A 165 -3.50 11.43 13.82
N PRO A 166 -4.01 11.78 15.01
CA PRO A 166 -4.08 13.17 15.48
C PRO A 166 -2.73 13.90 15.60
N SER A 167 -1.63 13.15 15.66
CA SER A 167 -0.26 13.67 15.74
C SER A 167 0.47 13.72 14.40
N SER A 168 -0.19 13.41 13.28
CA SER A 168 0.43 13.51 11.96
C SER A 168 0.87 14.95 11.66
N ASP A 169 2.18 15.22 11.68
CA ASP A 169 2.73 16.57 11.43
C ASP A 169 2.35 17.07 10.03
N LEU A 170 2.54 16.23 9.00
CA LEU A 170 2.19 16.60 7.63
C LEU A 170 0.67 16.74 7.44
N GLY A 171 -0.12 15.86 8.05
CA GLY A 171 -1.58 15.98 8.05
C GLY A 171 -2.05 17.31 8.63
N LEU A 172 -1.52 17.71 9.77
CA LEU A 172 -1.82 18.99 10.41
C LEU A 172 -1.38 20.19 9.56
N ARG A 173 -0.17 20.17 8.99
CA ARG A 173 0.32 21.24 8.11
C ARG A 173 -0.56 21.42 6.88
N TYR A 174 -0.99 20.34 6.25
CA TYR A 174 -1.89 20.42 5.10
C TYR A 174 -3.30 20.85 5.49
N ALA A 175 -3.84 20.39 6.62
CA ALA A 175 -5.14 20.83 7.11
C ALA A 175 -5.15 22.34 7.41
N ILE A 176 -4.10 22.84 8.06
CA ILE A 176 -3.92 24.29 8.34
C ILE A 176 -3.82 25.09 7.04
N ASN A 177 -2.94 24.70 6.12
CA ASN A 177 -2.74 25.47 4.89
C ASN A 177 -4.00 25.47 4.01
N SER A 178 -4.65 24.31 3.84
CA SER A 178 -5.86 24.20 3.03
C SER A 178 -7.07 24.89 3.67
N SER A 179 -7.25 24.81 4.99
CA SER A 179 -8.32 25.56 5.68
C SER A 179 -8.14 27.07 5.55
N GLY A 180 -6.89 27.57 5.66
CA GLY A 180 -6.59 28.97 5.43
C GLY A 180 -6.91 29.44 4.02
N LEU A 181 -6.55 28.66 3.00
CA LEU A 181 -6.87 28.96 1.60
C LEU A 181 -8.37 28.91 1.30
N LEU A 182 -9.13 28.09 2.02
CA LEU A 182 -10.58 27.97 1.89
C LEU A 182 -11.36 28.99 2.74
N GLY A 183 -10.67 29.85 3.52
CA GLY A 183 -11.31 30.78 4.42
C GLY A 183 -12.00 30.15 5.62
N LYS A 184 -11.67 28.90 5.95
CA LYS A 184 -12.20 28.15 7.10
C LYS A 184 -11.38 28.47 8.34
N TYR A 185 -11.57 29.67 8.89
CA TYR A 185 -10.71 30.21 9.92
C TYR A 185 -10.83 29.49 11.28
N ASP A 186 -12.00 28.98 11.63
CA ASP A 186 -12.20 28.24 12.87
C ASP A 186 -11.42 26.92 12.83
N GLU A 187 -11.44 26.23 11.70
CA GLU A 187 -10.65 25.01 11.48
C GLU A 187 -9.15 25.31 11.41
N PHE A 188 -8.76 26.41 10.77
CA PHE A 188 -7.37 26.85 10.76
C PHE A 188 -6.83 27.06 12.18
N GLU A 189 -7.59 27.73 13.05
CA GLU A 189 -7.25 27.96 14.44
C GLU A 189 -7.19 26.64 15.23
N LYS A 190 -8.24 25.81 15.10
CA LYS A 190 -8.32 24.47 15.74
C LYS A 190 -7.08 23.63 15.44
N TYR A 191 -6.72 23.48 14.16
CA TYR A 191 -5.59 22.63 13.78
C TYR A 191 -4.24 23.26 14.12
N THR A 192 -4.15 24.60 14.14
CA THR A 192 -2.98 25.32 14.64
C THR A 192 -2.76 25.05 16.13
N ALA A 193 -3.81 25.11 16.95
CA ALA A 193 -3.74 24.78 18.37
C ALA A 193 -3.37 23.31 18.61
N GLN A 194 -3.92 22.40 17.82
CA GLN A 194 -3.57 20.99 17.86
C GLN A 194 -2.09 20.77 17.52
N GLY A 195 -1.58 21.41 16.48
CA GLY A 195 -0.18 21.33 16.08
C GLY A 195 0.77 21.84 17.16
N ILE A 196 0.42 22.95 17.84
CA ILE A 196 1.21 23.48 18.98
C ILE A 196 1.21 22.48 20.15
N ASN A 197 0.10 21.80 20.40
CA ASN A 197 0.02 20.83 21.49
C ASN A 197 0.96 19.63 21.27
N TYR A 198 1.07 19.14 20.02
CA TYR A 198 1.98 18.04 19.69
C TYR A 198 3.42 18.48 19.44
N TYR A 199 3.60 19.68 18.89
CA TYR A 199 4.89 20.20 18.42
C TYR A 199 5.11 21.65 18.89
N PRO A 200 5.27 21.88 20.22
CA PRO A 200 5.30 23.22 20.80
C PRO A 200 6.47 24.09 20.31
N GLU A 201 7.59 23.48 19.97
CA GLU A 201 8.80 24.19 19.52
C GLU A 201 8.90 24.32 17.98
N GLU A 202 7.92 23.78 17.24
CA GLU A 202 7.98 23.79 15.77
C GLU A 202 7.63 25.17 15.20
N PRO A 203 8.57 25.83 14.48
CA PRO A 203 8.40 27.21 14.01
C PRO A 203 7.17 27.40 13.10
N PHE A 204 6.78 26.40 12.33
CA PHE A 204 5.62 26.45 11.47
C PHE A 204 4.34 26.76 12.27
N TYR A 205 4.09 26.04 13.36
CA TYR A 205 2.88 26.21 14.17
C TYR A 205 2.91 27.52 14.95
N GLN A 206 4.07 27.95 15.41
CA GLN A 206 4.23 29.24 16.08
C GLN A 206 3.95 30.41 15.13
N ALA A 207 4.40 30.32 13.89
CA ALA A 207 4.08 31.35 12.87
C ALA A 207 2.57 31.37 12.55
N LYS A 208 1.91 30.20 12.47
CA LYS A 208 0.45 30.15 12.25
C LYS A 208 -0.35 30.71 13.43
N ARG A 209 0.12 30.47 14.67
CA ARG A 209 -0.47 31.06 15.88
C ARG A 209 -0.39 32.60 15.84
N ALA A 210 0.73 33.15 15.42
CA ALA A 210 0.85 34.61 15.25
C ALA A 210 -0.21 35.15 14.28
N THR A 211 -0.45 34.47 13.17
CA THR A 211 -1.51 34.81 12.20
C THR A 211 -2.92 34.84 12.83
N VAL A 212 -3.23 33.84 13.68
CA VAL A 212 -4.52 33.80 14.43
C VAL A 212 -4.64 35.02 15.33
N LEU A 213 -3.61 35.32 16.14
CA LEU A 213 -3.60 36.42 17.08
C LEU A 213 -3.68 37.81 16.41
N GLU A 214 -3.13 37.97 15.21
CA GLU A 214 -3.24 39.20 14.41
C GLU A 214 -4.66 39.37 13.86
N ARG A 215 -5.30 38.30 13.44
CA ARG A 215 -6.70 38.34 12.98
C ARG A 215 -7.63 38.80 14.11
N ASP A 216 -7.46 38.25 15.31
CA ASP A 216 -8.35 38.49 16.46
C ASP A 216 -8.23 39.95 17.02
N LYS A 217 -7.20 40.67 16.60
CA LYS A 217 -7.03 42.09 16.92
C LYS A 217 -7.75 43.05 15.97
N ARG A 218 -8.31 42.54 14.87
CA ARG A 218 -9.03 43.34 13.86
C ARG A 218 -10.54 43.25 14.05
#